data_299684cbdc04dd655a29ae092ab11335
#
_entry.id   299684cbdc04dd655a29ae092ab11335
#
_cell.length_a   1.000
_cell.length_b   1.000
_cell.length_c   1.000
_cell.angle_alpha   90.00
_cell.angle_beta   90.00
_cell.angle_gamma   90.00
#
_symmetry.space_group_name_H-M   'P 1'
#
loop_
_entity.id
_entity.type
_entity.pdbx_description
1 polymer ?
#
loop_
_entity_poly.entity_id
_entity_poly.type
_entity_poly.pdbx_seq_one_letter_code
_entity_poly.pdbx_strand_id
1 'polypeptide(L)'
;MKLYEFEGHRILSKVGIVSPFFAVASDLDEVKQARKRLKFQIVAKVQVLSGRRARSGGIKIVTTEKALKDFCKGMFGKEFAGEEVRFVQLSQKVEIAEEHYISITYDTVKGSPFLLYSPVGGVEIEELARHNPEAVVRVDFDAQIGPLKRDLENVGVPVDFAQRLWDATSRYDC
;
A
#
# COMPACT_ATOMS: atom_id res chain seq x y z
N MET A 1 11.33 -8.33 -5.41
CA MET A 1 11.11 -7.15 -6.31
C MET A 1 10.51 -6.01 -5.50
N LYS A 2 10.87 -4.75 -5.79
CA LYS A 2 10.19 -3.58 -5.18
C LYS A 2 9.25 -2.97 -6.22
N LEU A 3 8.05 -2.58 -5.79
CA LEU A 3 7.00 -1.99 -6.63
C LEU A 3 6.64 -0.61 -6.14
N TYR A 4 6.26 0.27 -7.05
CA TYR A 4 5.53 1.47 -6.68
C TYR A 4 4.13 1.11 -6.16
N GLU A 5 3.54 1.97 -5.33
CA GLU A 5 2.21 1.73 -4.75
C GLU A 5 1.15 1.46 -5.83
N PHE A 6 1.17 2.20 -6.93
CA PHE A 6 0.22 2.01 -8.03
C PHE A 6 0.40 0.68 -8.77
N GLU A 7 1.61 0.14 -8.83
CA GLU A 7 1.88 -1.18 -9.42
C GLU A 7 1.31 -2.28 -8.52
N GLY A 8 1.54 -2.15 -7.20
CA GLY A 8 0.92 -3.02 -6.20
C GLY A 8 -0.61 -2.99 -6.29
N HIS A 9 -1.24 -1.83 -6.38
CA HIS A 9 -2.68 -1.71 -6.59
C HIS A 9 -3.18 -2.42 -7.85
N ARG A 10 -2.42 -2.36 -8.95
CA ARG A 10 -2.76 -3.07 -10.18
C ARG A 10 -2.68 -4.59 -10.04
N ILE A 11 -1.70 -5.09 -9.30
CA ILE A 11 -1.58 -6.53 -9.01
C ILE A 11 -2.74 -6.97 -8.10
N LEU A 12 -2.98 -6.27 -7.01
CA LEU A 12 -4.04 -6.56 -6.05
C LEU A 12 -5.42 -6.57 -6.72
N SER A 13 -5.66 -5.68 -7.68
CA SER A 13 -6.94 -5.65 -8.42
C SER A 13 -7.19 -6.91 -9.24
N LYS A 14 -6.15 -7.60 -9.73
CA LYS A 14 -6.28 -8.84 -10.50
C LYS A 14 -6.73 -10.03 -9.65
N VAL A 15 -6.54 -9.96 -8.35
CA VAL A 15 -7.02 -10.96 -7.38
C VAL A 15 -8.26 -10.48 -6.63
N GLY A 16 -8.90 -9.40 -7.10
CA GLY A 16 -10.17 -8.89 -6.55
C GLY A 16 -10.03 -8.07 -5.27
N ILE A 17 -8.82 -7.62 -4.91
CA ILE A 17 -8.62 -6.64 -3.84
C ILE A 17 -8.80 -5.25 -4.44
N VAL A 18 -9.85 -4.55 -4.00
CA VAL A 18 -10.24 -3.25 -4.54
C VAL A 18 -9.48 -2.14 -3.84
N SER A 19 -8.95 -1.20 -4.61
CA SER A 19 -8.39 0.07 -4.13
C SER A 19 -9.27 1.25 -4.55
N PRO A 20 -9.22 2.39 -3.86
CA PRO A 20 -9.86 3.61 -4.33
C PRO A 20 -9.43 3.95 -5.75
N PHE A 21 -10.32 4.57 -6.52
CA PHE A 21 -9.97 5.01 -7.87
C PHE A 21 -8.73 5.91 -7.84
N PHE A 22 -7.76 5.61 -8.67
CA PHE A 22 -6.53 6.37 -8.80
C PHE A 22 -6.11 6.56 -10.26
N ALA A 23 -5.30 7.57 -10.48
CA ALA A 23 -4.57 7.80 -11.72
C ALA A 23 -3.10 8.11 -11.38
N VAL A 24 -2.21 7.81 -12.31
CA VAL A 24 -0.77 8.10 -12.19
C VAL A 24 -0.41 9.15 -13.22
N ALA A 25 0.43 10.08 -12.85
CA ALA A 25 0.91 11.14 -13.72
C ALA A 25 2.44 11.27 -13.60
N SER A 26 3.10 11.52 -14.72
CA SER A 26 4.54 11.76 -14.84
C SER A 26 4.87 13.24 -15.14
N ASP A 27 3.86 14.02 -15.50
CA ASP A 27 3.96 15.44 -15.78
C ASP A 27 2.68 16.22 -15.45
N LEU A 28 2.70 17.54 -15.63
CA LEU A 28 1.56 18.40 -15.29
C LEU A 28 0.37 18.27 -16.27
N ASP A 29 0.59 17.84 -17.49
CA ASP A 29 -0.50 17.64 -18.45
C ASP A 29 -1.25 16.35 -18.13
N GLU A 30 -0.54 15.28 -17.75
CA GLU A 30 -1.16 14.07 -17.22
C GLU A 30 -1.90 14.33 -15.90
N VAL A 31 -1.36 15.15 -14.98
CA VAL A 31 -2.08 15.60 -13.78
C VAL A 31 -3.41 16.25 -14.14
N LYS A 32 -3.42 17.13 -15.14
CA LYS A 32 -4.63 17.81 -15.63
C LYS A 32 -5.65 16.83 -16.22
N GLN A 33 -5.20 15.80 -16.95
CA GLN A 33 -6.09 14.76 -17.49
C GLN A 33 -6.64 13.87 -16.36
N ALA A 34 -5.79 13.42 -15.46
CA ALA A 34 -6.18 12.61 -14.32
C ALA A 34 -7.22 13.33 -13.43
N ARG A 35 -7.04 14.64 -13.22
CA ARG A 35 -7.95 15.48 -12.44
C ARG A 35 -9.40 15.44 -12.96
N LYS A 36 -9.62 15.36 -14.28
CA LYS A 36 -10.96 15.30 -14.86
C LYS A 36 -11.79 14.10 -14.39
N ARG A 37 -11.12 13.04 -13.95
CA ARG A 37 -11.72 11.77 -13.52
C ARG A 37 -11.85 11.65 -11.99
N LEU A 38 -11.33 12.61 -11.23
CA LEU A 38 -11.30 12.61 -9.78
C LEU A 38 -12.11 13.77 -9.22
N LYS A 39 -12.84 13.54 -8.14
CA LYS A 39 -13.50 14.60 -7.37
C LYS A 39 -12.57 15.11 -6.27
N PHE A 40 -12.62 16.39 -5.93
CA PHE A 40 -11.97 16.88 -4.71
C PHE A 40 -12.76 16.32 -3.49
N GLN A 41 -12.07 15.82 -2.51
CA GLN A 41 -10.67 15.85 -2.12
C GLN A 41 -9.86 14.75 -2.82
N ILE A 42 -8.64 15.09 -3.24
CA ILE A 42 -7.70 14.15 -3.87
C ILE A 42 -6.51 13.93 -2.94
N VAL A 43 -6.07 12.69 -2.79
CA VAL A 43 -4.82 12.34 -2.12
C VAL A 43 -3.73 12.23 -3.18
N ALA A 44 -2.79 13.16 -3.18
CA ALA A 44 -1.63 13.14 -4.08
C ALA A 44 -0.43 12.52 -3.34
N LYS A 45 0.18 11.49 -3.95
CA LYS A 45 1.26 10.70 -3.34
C LYS A 45 2.43 10.58 -4.31
N VAL A 46 3.62 11.01 -3.92
CA VAL A 46 4.84 10.73 -4.69
C VAL A 46 5.06 9.22 -4.75
N GLN A 47 5.57 8.74 -5.88
CA GLN A 47 5.88 7.33 -6.06
C GLN A 47 7.39 7.14 -6.04
N VAL A 48 7.87 6.55 -4.95
CA VAL A 48 9.26 6.15 -4.71
C VAL A 48 9.26 4.78 -4.04
N LEU A 49 10.31 4.00 -4.23
CA LEU A 49 10.45 2.65 -3.68
C LEU A 49 10.86 2.65 -2.20
N SER A 50 11.16 3.82 -1.64
CA SER A 50 11.45 4.02 -0.23
C SER A 50 10.18 4.22 0.59
N GLY A 51 10.22 3.83 1.87
CA GLY A 51 9.13 4.05 2.84
C GLY A 51 9.07 5.50 3.36
N ARG A 52 8.17 5.74 4.34
CA ARG A 52 8.05 7.01 5.11
C ARG A 52 7.63 8.25 4.32
N ARG A 53 7.00 8.07 3.15
CA ARG A 53 6.54 9.18 2.28
C ARG A 53 5.64 10.19 3.00
N ALA A 54 4.78 9.74 3.90
CA ALA A 54 3.87 10.61 4.66
C ALA A 54 4.64 11.56 5.57
N ARG A 55 5.61 11.06 6.33
CA ARG A 55 6.43 11.85 7.28
C ARG A 55 7.31 12.88 6.58
N SER A 56 7.69 12.62 5.35
CA SER A 56 8.58 13.50 4.56
C SER A 56 7.84 14.42 3.61
N GLY A 57 6.50 14.57 3.73
CA GLY A 57 5.70 15.46 2.89
C GLY A 57 5.40 14.95 1.47
N GLY A 58 5.67 13.67 1.20
CA GLY A 58 5.37 13.03 -0.10
C GLY A 58 3.90 12.66 -0.29
N ILE A 59 3.04 12.87 0.71
CA ILE A 59 1.60 12.65 0.63
C ILE A 59 0.88 13.93 1.04
N LYS A 60 -0.08 14.36 0.22
CA LYS A 60 -0.88 15.56 0.50
C LYS A 60 -2.33 15.38 0.07
N ILE A 61 -3.26 15.75 0.95
CA ILE A 61 -4.67 15.90 0.59
C ILE A 61 -4.85 17.30 0.00
N VAL A 62 -5.35 17.36 -1.22
CA VAL A 62 -5.57 18.61 -1.95
C VAL A 62 -7.06 18.82 -2.24
N THR A 63 -7.52 20.06 -2.08
CA THR A 63 -8.93 20.44 -2.22
C THR A 63 -9.16 21.39 -3.38
N THR A 64 -8.11 21.87 -4.04
CA THR A 64 -8.20 22.79 -5.17
C THR A 64 -7.24 22.42 -6.29
N GLU A 65 -7.55 22.81 -7.53
CA GLU A 65 -6.67 22.62 -8.68
C GLU A 65 -5.31 23.28 -8.51
N LYS A 66 -5.30 24.47 -7.94
CA LYS A 66 -4.05 25.20 -7.67
C LYS A 66 -3.17 24.41 -6.72
N ALA A 67 -3.71 23.94 -5.60
CA ALA A 67 -2.96 23.15 -4.61
C ALA A 67 -2.43 21.85 -5.20
N LEU A 68 -3.20 21.18 -6.08
CA LEU A 68 -2.79 19.97 -6.78
C LEU A 68 -1.61 20.27 -7.72
N LYS A 69 -1.76 21.31 -8.58
CA LYS A 69 -0.71 21.72 -9.53
C LYS A 69 0.57 22.13 -8.80
N ASP A 70 0.46 22.92 -7.74
CA ASP A 70 1.60 23.41 -6.97
C ASP A 70 2.34 22.24 -6.30
N PHE A 71 1.61 21.29 -5.73
CA PHE A 71 2.20 20.07 -5.16
C PHE A 71 2.96 19.27 -6.22
N CYS A 72 2.30 18.91 -7.32
CA CYS A 72 2.92 18.09 -8.38
C CYS A 72 4.13 18.79 -9.01
N LYS A 73 4.01 20.09 -9.34
CA LYS A 73 5.12 20.90 -9.84
C LYS A 73 6.30 20.94 -8.87
N GLY A 74 6.00 20.98 -7.59
CA GLY A 74 7.02 20.99 -6.54
C GLY A 74 7.66 19.63 -6.30
N MET A 75 7.10 18.52 -6.79
CA MET A 75 7.58 17.16 -6.56
C MET A 75 8.27 16.54 -7.77
N PHE A 76 7.76 16.73 -8.99
CA PHE A 76 8.39 16.16 -10.18
C PHE A 76 9.85 16.59 -10.32
N GLY A 77 10.74 15.62 -10.58
CA GLY A 77 12.17 15.82 -10.73
C GLY A 77 12.94 16.10 -9.43
N LYS A 78 12.26 16.21 -8.28
CA LYS A 78 12.96 16.31 -6.99
C LYS A 78 13.48 14.96 -6.54
N GLU A 79 14.61 15.00 -5.85
CA GLU A 79 15.06 13.87 -5.06
C GLU A 79 14.21 13.75 -3.79
N PHE A 80 13.65 12.55 -3.58
CA PHE A 80 12.87 12.21 -2.40
C PHE A 80 13.35 10.86 -1.86
N ALA A 81 13.94 10.88 -0.67
CA ALA A 81 14.50 9.69 -0.03
C ALA A 81 15.53 8.93 -0.91
N GLY A 82 16.36 9.65 -1.65
CA GLY A 82 17.39 9.08 -2.53
C GLY A 82 16.92 8.67 -3.91
N GLU A 83 15.65 8.94 -4.26
CA GLU A 83 15.07 8.65 -5.58
C GLU A 83 14.48 9.90 -6.22
N GLU A 84 14.64 10.03 -7.52
CA GLU A 84 13.96 11.07 -8.30
C GLU A 84 12.46 10.77 -8.40
N VAL A 85 11.61 11.73 -8.04
CA VAL A 85 10.15 11.61 -8.20
C VAL A 85 9.78 11.73 -9.68
N ARG A 86 9.53 10.58 -10.29
CA ARG A 86 9.08 10.47 -11.68
C ARG A 86 7.57 10.41 -11.81
N PHE A 87 6.89 9.87 -10.78
CA PHE A 87 5.45 9.64 -10.79
C PHE A 87 4.80 10.21 -9.55
N VAL A 88 3.59 10.74 -9.73
CA VAL A 88 2.68 11.07 -8.64
C VAL A 88 1.38 10.31 -8.86
N GLN A 89 0.95 9.54 -7.85
CA GLN A 89 -0.36 8.91 -7.83
C GLN A 89 -1.38 9.91 -7.26
N LEU A 90 -2.49 10.06 -7.95
CA LEU A 90 -3.64 10.84 -7.53
C LEU A 90 -4.78 9.88 -7.21
N SER A 91 -5.20 9.81 -5.96
CA SER A 91 -6.26 8.90 -5.53
C SER A 91 -7.47 9.67 -5.05
N GLN A 92 -8.67 9.12 -5.29
CA GLN A 92 -9.88 9.62 -4.66
C GLN A 92 -9.75 9.44 -3.14
N LYS A 93 -9.95 10.52 -2.37
CA LYS A 93 -10.04 10.39 -0.91
C LYS A 93 -11.28 9.57 -0.55
N VAL A 94 -11.10 8.62 0.32
CA VAL A 94 -12.18 7.83 0.96
C VAL A 94 -12.18 8.09 2.46
N GLU A 95 -13.31 7.89 3.10
CA GLU A 95 -13.39 7.84 4.56
C GLU A 95 -12.93 6.47 5.02
N ILE A 96 -12.02 6.45 6.00
CA ILE A 96 -11.45 5.24 6.56
C ILE A 96 -12.24 4.94 7.83
N ALA A 97 -12.93 3.79 7.87
CA ALA A 97 -13.63 3.32 9.04
C ALA A 97 -12.66 2.59 10.00
N GLU A 98 -11.85 1.71 9.43
CA GLU A 98 -10.85 0.93 10.16
C GLU A 98 -9.59 0.78 9.30
N GLU A 99 -8.44 0.67 9.95
CA GLU A 99 -7.16 0.50 9.28
C GLU A 99 -6.44 -0.70 9.91
N HIS A 100 -6.17 -1.72 9.09
CA HIS A 100 -5.52 -2.95 9.51
C HIS A 100 -4.17 -3.08 8.82
N TYR A 101 -3.27 -3.82 9.44
CA TYR A 101 -2.01 -4.22 8.81
C TYR A 101 -2.07 -5.69 8.44
N ILE A 102 -1.67 -6.01 7.21
CA ILE A 102 -1.46 -7.39 6.76
C ILE A 102 -0.26 -7.44 5.81
N SER A 103 0.61 -8.41 6.01
CA SER A 103 1.73 -8.67 5.09
C SER A 103 2.02 -10.16 5.01
N ILE A 104 2.52 -10.59 3.85
CA ILE A 104 3.12 -11.91 3.67
C ILE A 104 4.60 -11.69 3.39
N THR A 105 5.45 -12.41 4.10
CA THR A 105 6.89 -12.34 3.96
C THR A 105 7.51 -13.73 4.15
N TYR A 106 8.83 -13.85 3.95
CA TYR A 106 9.54 -15.12 3.96
C TYR A 106 10.50 -15.18 5.13
N ASP A 107 10.39 -16.23 5.94
CA ASP A 107 11.35 -16.52 7.00
C ASP A 107 12.54 -17.26 6.39
N THR A 108 13.66 -16.56 6.21
CA THR A 108 14.85 -17.12 5.59
C THR A 108 15.55 -18.19 6.44
N VAL A 109 15.28 -18.23 7.73
CA VAL A 109 15.83 -19.23 8.65
C VAL A 109 15.02 -20.53 8.58
N LYS A 110 13.68 -20.41 8.59
CA LYS A 110 12.77 -21.56 8.49
C LYS A 110 12.60 -22.04 7.04
N GLY A 111 12.90 -21.20 6.05
CA GLY A 111 12.68 -21.50 4.63
C GLY A 111 11.19 -21.53 4.25
N SER A 112 10.33 -20.80 4.94
CA SER A 112 8.87 -20.82 4.73
C SER A 112 8.26 -19.42 4.80
N PRO A 113 7.13 -19.17 4.10
CA PRO A 113 6.40 -17.93 4.22
C PRO A 113 5.61 -17.86 5.54
N PHE A 114 5.34 -16.66 5.96
CA PHE A 114 4.42 -16.37 7.05
C PHE A 114 3.62 -15.10 6.79
N LEU A 115 2.46 -15.01 7.40
CA LEU A 115 1.61 -13.83 7.38
C LEU A 115 1.74 -13.11 8.73
N LEU A 116 1.87 -11.78 8.68
CA LEU A 116 1.68 -10.91 9.82
C LEU A 116 0.38 -10.15 9.67
N TYR A 117 -0.38 -10.07 10.74
CA TYR A 117 -1.62 -9.31 10.80
C TYR A 117 -1.73 -8.52 12.10
N SER A 118 -2.28 -7.33 12.00
CA SER A 118 -2.73 -6.55 13.15
C SER A 118 -4.05 -5.85 12.81
N PRO A 119 -5.03 -5.85 13.72
CA PRO A 119 -6.24 -5.03 13.59
C PRO A 119 -5.95 -3.54 13.77
N VAL A 120 -4.71 -3.16 14.10
CA VAL A 120 -4.24 -1.79 14.22
C VAL A 120 -3.29 -1.49 13.08
N GLY A 121 -3.73 -0.69 12.10
CA GLY A 121 -2.94 -0.21 10.96
C GLY A 121 -2.54 1.25 11.11
N GLY A 122 -1.96 1.82 10.04
CA GLY A 122 -1.56 3.23 10.02
C GLY A 122 -0.37 3.60 10.92
N VAL A 123 0.26 2.60 11.53
CA VAL A 123 1.41 2.74 12.43
C VAL A 123 2.59 1.93 11.92
N GLU A 124 3.79 2.20 12.43
CA GLU A 124 4.97 1.37 12.15
C GLU A 124 4.81 0.02 12.86
N ILE A 125 4.68 -1.05 12.09
CA ILE A 125 4.38 -2.39 12.64
C ILE A 125 5.49 -2.91 13.56
N GLU A 126 6.74 -2.56 13.29
CA GLU A 126 7.89 -2.93 14.11
C GLU A 126 7.85 -2.23 15.48
N GLU A 127 7.34 -1.01 15.52
CA GLU A 127 7.17 -0.23 16.74
C GLU A 127 5.99 -0.77 17.55
N LEU A 128 4.88 -1.11 16.87
CA LEU A 128 3.75 -1.77 17.49
C LEU A 128 4.14 -3.13 18.09
N ALA A 129 4.84 -3.98 17.34
CA ALA A 129 5.28 -5.29 17.81
C ALA A 129 6.27 -5.23 19.00
N ARG A 130 7.02 -4.13 19.12
CA ARG A 130 7.94 -3.93 20.26
C ARG A 130 7.21 -3.53 21.53
N HIS A 131 6.17 -2.68 21.44
CA HIS A 131 5.47 -2.14 22.59
C HIS A 131 4.23 -2.94 22.99
N ASN A 132 3.62 -3.61 22.02
CA ASN A 132 2.41 -4.41 22.19
C ASN A 132 2.47 -5.66 21.28
N PRO A 133 3.31 -6.65 21.58
CA PRO A 133 3.52 -7.82 20.74
C PRO A 133 2.25 -8.64 20.53
N GLU A 134 1.32 -8.65 21.46
CA GLU A 134 0.03 -9.34 21.35
C GLU A 134 -0.91 -8.72 20.30
N ALA A 135 -0.67 -7.47 19.90
CA ALA A 135 -1.43 -6.82 18.82
C ALA A 135 -0.99 -7.28 17.43
N VAL A 136 0.09 -8.05 17.31
CA VAL A 136 0.61 -8.56 16.04
C VAL A 136 0.58 -10.08 16.02
N VAL A 137 -0.25 -10.61 15.15
CA VAL A 137 -0.40 -12.05 14.96
C VAL A 137 0.50 -12.54 13.84
N ARG A 138 1.18 -13.67 14.06
CA ARG A 138 1.96 -14.39 13.05
C ARG A 138 1.31 -15.73 12.73
N VAL A 139 1.13 -16.02 11.44
CA VAL A 139 0.64 -17.30 10.93
C VAL A 139 1.69 -17.86 9.97
N ASP A 140 2.40 -18.92 10.40
CA ASP A 140 3.33 -19.66 9.53
C ASP A 140 2.52 -20.62 8.64
N PHE A 141 2.92 -20.80 7.37
CA PHE A 141 2.24 -21.70 6.45
C PHE A 141 3.19 -22.27 5.39
N ASP A 142 2.75 -23.32 4.71
CA ASP A 142 3.50 -23.96 3.62
C ASP A 142 3.34 -23.19 2.31
N ALA A 143 4.43 -22.95 1.58
CA ALA A 143 4.43 -22.20 0.33
C ALA A 143 3.64 -22.88 -0.81
N GLN A 144 3.46 -24.18 -0.78
CA GLN A 144 2.71 -24.93 -1.80
C GLN A 144 1.20 -24.93 -1.53
N ILE A 145 0.83 -24.84 -0.23
CA ILE A 145 -0.57 -24.93 0.21
C ILE A 145 -1.17 -23.52 0.40
N GLY A 146 -0.35 -22.57 0.86
CA GLY A 146 -0.81 -21.25 1.28
C GLY A 146 -1.41 -21.26 2.70
N PRO A 147 -1.89 -20.10 3.18
CA PRO A 147 -2.46 -19.97 4.52
C PRO A 147 -3.80 -20.71 4.62
N LEU A 148 -3.91 -21.61 5.59
CA LEU A 148 -5.13 -22.39 5.82
C LEU A 148 -6.23 -21.53 6.47
N LYS A 149 -7.46 -21.65 5.97
CA LYS A 149 -8.63 -20.94 6.48
C LYS A 149 -8.77 -21.07 8.00
N ARG A 150 -8.66 -22.30 8.53
CA ARG A 150 -8.76 -22.58 9.96
C ARG A 150 -7.77 -21.79 10.80
N ASP A 151 -6.52 -21.69 10.35
CA ASP A 151 -5.45 -21.03 11.10
C ASP A 151 -5.64 -19.52 11.09
N LEU A 152 -6.16 -18.96 10.00
CA LEU A 152 -6.54 -17.54 9.89
C LEU A 152 -7.73 -17.20 10.79
N GLU A 153 -8.79 -18.04 10.78
CA GLU A 153 -10.00 -17.85 11.62
C GLU A 153 -9.68 -17.87 13.11
N ASN A 154 -8.81 -18.80 13.55
CA ASN A 154 -8.42 -18.94 14.95
C ASN A 154 -7.78 -17.69 15.55
N VAL A 155 -7.19 -16.83 14.72
CA VAL A 155 -6.48 -15.62 15.13
C VAL A 155 -7.13 -14.33 14.63
N GLY A 156 -8.35 -14.42 14.06
CA GLY A 156 -9.14 -13.27 13.65
C GLY A 156 -8.64 -12.56 12.39
N VAL A 157 -7.83 -13.23 11.56
CA VAL A 157 -7.37 -12.67 10.28
C VAL A 157 -8.50 -12.70 9.24
N PRO A 158 -8.74 -11.63 8.47
CA PRO A 158 -9.71 -11.65 7.36
C PRO A 158 -9.36 -12.68 6.29
N VAL A 159 -10.02 -13.84 6.32
CA VAL A 159 -9.65 -15.03 5.52
C VAL A 159 -9.62 -14.75 4.03
N ASP A 160 -10.71 -14.20 3.48
CA ASP A 160 -10.82 -13.93 2.04
C ASP A 160 -9.73 -12.96 1.56
N PHE A 161 -9.42 -11.94 2.35
CA PHE A 161 -8.36 -10.99 2.03
C PHE A 161 -6.98 -11.64 2.07
N ALA A 162 -6.69 -12.43 3.12
CA ALA A 162 -5.42 -13.13 3.27
C ALA A 162 -5.16 -14.13 2.13
N GLN A 163 -6.19 -14.88 1.72
CA GLN A 163 -6.09 -15.84 0.61
C GLN A 163 -5.86 -15.11 -0.72
N ARG A 164 -6.57 -14.01 -1.00
CA ARG A 164 -6.34 -13.20 -2.21
C ARG A 164 -4.96 -12.55 -2.21
N LEU A 165 -4.47 -12.11 -1.05
CA LEU A 165 -3.12 -11.56 -0.92
C LEU A 165 -2.06 -12.64 -1.23
N TRP A 166 -2.27 -13.88 -0.73
CA TRP A 166 -1.42 -15.02 -1.08
C TRP A 166 -1.46 -15.32 -2.58
N ASP A 167 -2.64 -15.31 -3.19
CA ASP A 167 -2.77 -15.48 -4.65
C ASP A 167 -2.00 -14.43 -5.43
N ALA A 168 -1.97 -13.18 -4.96
CA ALA A 168 -1.18 -12.13 -5.59
C ALA A 168 0.32 -12.39 -5.47
N THR A 169 0.81 -12.74 -4.29
CA THR A 169 2.24 -12.99 -4.05
C THR A 169 2.74 -14.23 -4.80
N SER A 170 1.99 -15.33 -4.78
CA SER A 170 2.39 -16.59 -5.41
C SER A 170 2.37 -16.55 -6.94
N ARG A 171 1.48 -15.74 -7.55
CA ARG A 171 1.37 -15.62 -9.02
C ARG A 171 2.34 -14.64 -9.65
N TYR A 172 2.79 -13.63 -8.89
CA TYR A 172 3.55 -12.51 -9.45
C TYR A 172 4.96 -12.37 -8.86
N ASP A 173 5.41 -13.34 -8.05
CA ASP A 173 6.72 -13.34 -7.36
C ASP A 173 7.01 -12.01 -6.62
N CYS A 174 6.00 -11.49 -5.93
CA CYS A 174 6.04 -10.18 -5.25
C CYS A 174 6.46 -10.32 -3.79
#